data_1d97c3b96882a4af4330f0bfe82a0225
#
_entry.id   1d97c3b96882a4af4330f0bfe82a0225
#
_cell.length_a   1.000
_cell.length_b   1.000
_cell.length_c   1.000
_cell.angle_alpha   90.00
_cell.angle_beta   90.00
_cell.angle_gamma   90.00
#
_symmetry.space_group_name_H-M   'P 1'
#
loop_
_entity.id
_entity.type
_entity.pdbx_description
1 polymer ?
#
loop_
_entity_poly.entity_id
_entity_poly.type
_entity_poly.pdbx_seq_one_letter_code
_entity_poly.pdbx_strand_id
1 'polypeptide(L)'
;MTEEIETQENNKLPVLRGELALLVVVLINSLGVVLMLYSGSGISAISSVPYAFSEVFNKISLGTWTYIFQGLLVLSLMIMRKKFVAPYLFSFVVGFAFSEMLDVHEMWIGVLPTAIGYRVLYFIISYLLLCIGIALSNRCGLPIIPTDLFPRELADITKVKYLSLIHISEPTRRTPI
;
A
#
# COMPACT_ATOMS: atom_id res chain seq x y z
N MET A 1 -10.53 15.51 -24.16
CA MET A 1 -9.44 15.11 -25.09
C MET A 1 -8.28 14.40 -24.37
N THR A 2 -7.85 14.80 -23.17
CA THR A 2 -6.85 14.08 -22.37
C THR A 2 -7.41 12.83 -21.70
N GLU A 3 -8.63 12.85 -21.18
CA GLU A 3 -9.29 11.67 -20.58
C GLU A 3 -9.63 10.58 -21.61
N GLU A 4 -9.96 10.94 -22.84
CA GLU A 4 -10.22 9.97 -23.91
C GLU A 4 -8.95 9.29 -24.40
N ILE A 5 -7.80 9.96 -24.34
CA ILE A 5 -6.49 9.38 -24.70
C ILE A 5 -6.04 8.39 -23.63
N GLU A 6 -6.19 8.71 -22.33
CA GLU A 6 -5.90 7.78 -21.23
C GLU A 6 -6.79 6.54 -21.26
N THR A 7 -8.07 6.71 -21.65
CA THR A 7 -9.00 5.55 -21.74
C THR A 7 -8.71 4.66 -22.95
N GLN A 8 -8.18 5.20 -24.04
CA GLN A 8 -7.82 4.40 -25.23
C GLN A 8 -6.47 3.68 -25.09
N GLU A 9 -5.51 4.27 -24.40
CA GLU A 9 -4.21 3.62 -24.17
C GLU A 9 -4.33 2.45 -23.17
N ASN A 10 -5.27 2.53 -22.24
CA ASN A 10 -5.55 1.47 -21.26
C ASN A 10 -6.20 0.21 -21.87
N ASN A 11 -6.68 0.28 -23.10
CA ASN A 11 -7.42 -0.81 -23.74
C ASN A 11 -6.53 -1.76 -24.59
N LYS A 12 -5.24 -1.48 -24.73
CA LYS A 12 -4.32 -2.24 -25.61
C LYS A 12 -3.35 -3.19 -24.90
N LEU A 13 -3.28 -3.18 -23.57
CA LEU A 13 -2.38 -4.04 -22.82
C LEU A 13 -3.14 -5.24 -22.24
N PRO A 14 -2.54 -6.45 -22.22
CA PRO A 14 -3.17 -7.62 -21.61
C PRO A 14 -3.39 -7.29 -20.11
N VAL A 15 -4.65 -7.20 -19.74
CA VAL A 15 -5.05 -6.89 -18.36
C VAL A 15 -5.14 -8.20 -17.61
N LEU A 16 -4.26 -8.39 -16.63
CA LEU A 16 -4.42 -9.45 -15.65
C LEU A 16 -5.64 -9.06 -14.80
N ARG A 17 -6.79 -9.65 -15.09
CA ARG A 17 -8.06 -9.40 -14.39
C ARG A 17 -8.43 -10.59 -13.52
N GLY A 18 -9.04 -10.31 -12.36
CA GLY A 18 -9.65 -11.32 -11.53
C GLY A 18 -8.88 -11.61 -10.23
N GLU A 19 -9.33 -12.65 -9.56
CA GLU A 19 -8.85 -13.03 -8.22
C GLU A 19 -7.36 -13.40 -8.20
N LEU A 20 -6.85 -14.02 -9.27
CA LEU A 20 -5.43 -14.34 -9.39
C LEU A 20 -4.56 -13.09 -9.44
N ALA A 21 -5.01 -12.04 -10.15
CA ALA A 21 -4.29 -10.77 -10.19
C ALA A 21 -4.23 -10.13 -8.79
N LEU A 22 -5.34 -10.17 -8.07
CA LEU A 22 -5.42 -9.65 -6.70
C LEU A 22 -4.46 -10.40 -5.77
N LEU A 23 -4.42 -11.73 -5.85
CA LEU A 23 -3.52 -12.57 -5.06
C LEU A 23 -2.06 -12.23 -5.34
N VAL A 24 -1.69 -12.10 -6.61
CA VAL A 24 -0.33 -11.71 -7.03
C VAL A 24 0.02 -10.32 -6.50
N VAL A 25 -0.91 -9.36 -6.57
CA VAL A 25 -0.71 -8.00 -6.05
C VAL A 25 -0.48 -8.01 -4.54
N VAL A 26 -1.28 -8.77 -3.79
CA VAL A 26 -1.13 -8.90 -2.33
C VAL A 26 0.24 -9.49 -1.98
N LEU A 27 0.65 -10.56 -2.65
CA LEU A 27 1.95 -11.21 -2.43
C LEU A 27 3.12 -10.27 -2.74
N ILE A 28 3.10 -9.61 -3.89
CA ILE A 28 4.19 -8.74 -4.33
C ILE A 28 4.30 -7.50 -3.43
N ASN A 29 3.18 -6.87 -3.09
CA ASN A 29 3.19 -5.67 -2.26
C ASN A 29 3.60 -5.98 -0.82
N SER A 30 3.11 -7.07 -0.22
CA SER A 30 3.51 -7.46 1.15
C SER A 30 4.99 -7.80 1.22
N LEU A 31 5.51 -8.56 0.25
CA LEU A 31 6.94 -8.83 0.16
C LEU A 31 7.76 -7.55 -0.02
N GLY A 32 7.30 -6.63 -0.88
CA GLY A 32 7.94 -5.34 -1.10
C GLY A 32 8.05 -4.52 0.18
N VAL A 33 6.97 -4.45 0.97
CA VAL A 33 6.97 -3.71 2.26
C VAL A 33 7.92 -4.34 3.27
N VAL A 34 7.87 -5.66 3.46
CA VAL A 34 8.73 -6.36 4.43
C VAL A 34 10.22 -6.27 4.02
N LEU A 35 10.52 -6.42 2.73
CA LEU A 35 11.88 -6.29 2.22
C LEU A 35 12.41 -4.86 2.37
N MET A 36 11.56 -3.85 2.17
CA MET A 36 11.92 -2.44 2.38
C MET A 36 12.24 -2.18 3.85
N LEU A 37 11.43 -2.69 4.77
CA LEU A 37 11.67 -2.64 6.20
C LEU A 37 12.99 -3.31 6.57
N TYR A 38 13.22 -4.53 6.08
CA TYR A 38 14.42 -5.31 6.36
C TYR A 38 15.69 -4.66 5.81
N SER A 39 15.59 -3.89 4.74
CA SER A 39 16.73 -3.10 4.22
C SER A 39 17.23 -2.05 5.22
N GLY A 40 16.39 -1.61 6.15
CA GLY A 40 16.70 -0.55 7.11
C GLY A 40 16.85 0.84 6.49
N SER A 41 16.49 1.00 5.21
CA SER A 41 16.62 2.28 4.48
C SER A 41 15.40 3.18 4.62
N GLY A 42 14.32 2.67 5.19
CA GLY A 42 13.09 3.42 5.43
C GLY A 42 11.83 2.61 5.16
N ILE A 43 10.70 3.26 5.29
CA ILE A 43 9.37 2.69 5.05
C ILE A 43 8.46 3.80 4.51
N SER A 44 7.40 3.45 3.81
CA SER A 44 6.45 4.45 3.33
C SER A 44 5.77 5.19 4.48
N ALA A 45 5.40 6.47 4.28
CA ALA A 45 4.75 7.29 5.30
C ALA A 45 3.48 6.63 5.88
N ILE A 46 2.68 6.00 5.05
CA ILE A 46 1.46 5.31 5.46
C ILE A 46 1.75 4.06 6.32
N SER A 47 2.77 3.28 5.95
CA SER A 47 3.16 2.08 6.69
C SER A 47 3.96 2.38 7.95
N SER A 48 4.47 3.61 8.11
CA SER A 48 5.25 4.02 9.29
C SER A 48 4.42 4.00 10.57
N VAL A 49 3.12 4.29 10.48
CA VAL A 49 2.23 4.33 11.65
C VAL A 49 2.07 2.93 12.26
N PRO A 50 1.58 1.90 11.55
CA PRO A 50 1.47 0.55 12.12
C PRO A 50 2.83 -0.01 12.53
N TYR A 51 3.91 0.30 11.81
CA TYR A 51 5.26 -0.12 12.17
C TYR A 51 5.70 0.49 13.51
N ALA A 52 5.50 1.78 13.74
CA ALA A 52 5.84 2.42 15.00
C ALA A 52 5.07 1.79 16.18
N PHE A 53 3.80 1.43 15.97
CA PHE A 53 3.02 0.73 17.00
C PHE A 53 3.53 -0.69 17.25
N SER A 54 3.94 -1.43 16.22
CA SER A 54 4.51 -2.78 16.40
C SER A 54 5.84 -2.76 17.17
N GLU A 55 6.67 -1.74 16.98
CA GLU A 55 7.92 -1.55 17.75
C GLU A 55 7.68 -1.23 19.23
N VAL A 56 6.65 -0.42 19.51
CA VAL A 56 6.31 -0.06 20.91
C VAL A 56 5.58 -1.20 21.63
N PHE A 57 4.71 -1.90 20.94
CA PHE A 57 3.88 -2.98 21.48
C PHE A 57 4.28 -4.34 20.90
N ASN A 58 5.45 -4.85 21.26
CA ASN A 58 6.04 -6.08 20.73
C ASN A 58 5.19 -7.36 20.92
N LYS A 59 4.04 -7.28 21.59
CA LYS A 59 3.11 -8.42 21.77
C LYS A 59 2.20 -8.64 20.56
N ILE A 60 2.11 -7.68 19.68
CA ILE A 60 1.21 -7.69 18.52
C ILE A 60 2.08 -7.55 17.26
N SER A 61 1.84 -8.44 16.28
CA SER A 61 2.59 -8.48 15.02
C SER A 61 2.39 -7.21 14.18
N LEU A 62 3.33 -6.96 13.27
CA LEU A 62 3.22 -5.87 12.29
C LEU A 62 1.96 -6.01 11.43
N GLY A 63 1.63 -7.23 10.98
CA GLY A 63 0.43 -7.49 10.20
C GLY A 63 -0.84 -7.14 10.97
N THR A 64 -0.93 -7.55 12.24
CA THR A 64 -2.10 -7.23 13.08
C THR A 64 -2.27 -5.71 13.25
N TRP A 65 -1.19 -4.96 13.52
CA TRP A 65 -1.25 -3.50 13.60
C TRP A 65 -1.64 -2.86 12.26
N THR A 66 -1.11 -3.40 11.17
CA THR A 66 -1.48 -2.95 9.82
C THR A 66 -2.96 -3.17 9.54
N TYR A 67 -3.51 -4.33 9.95
CA TYR A 67 -4.93 -4.62 9.81
C TYR A 67 -5.82 -3.67 10.63
N ILE A 68 -5.48 -3.42 11.89
CA ILE A 68 -6.18 -2.45 12.75
C ILE A 68 -6.15 -1.07 12.10
N PHE A 69 -5.00 -0.63 11.62
CA PHE A 69 -4.85 0.66 10.95
C PHE A 69 -5.69 0.76 9.68
N GLN A 70 -5.70 -0.27 8.86
CA GLN A 70 -6.54 -0.36 7.66
C GLN A 70 -8.03 -0.32 7.99
N GLY A 71 -8.43 -0.96 9.08
CA GLY A 71 -9.80 -0.88 9.59
C GLY A 71 -10.21 0.55 9.97
N LEU A 72 -9.31 1.29 10.64
CA LEU A 72 -9.53 2.70 10.96
C LEU A 72 -9.64 3.57 9.71
N LEU A 73 -8.83 3.31 8.68
CA LEU A 73 -8.92 4.03 7.40
C LEU A 73 -10.27 3.80 6.71
N VAL A 74 -10.71 2.55 6.61
CA VAL A 74 -12.02 2.21 6.03
C VAL A 74 -13.16 2.83 6.83
N LEU A 75 -13.11 2.76 8.16
CA LEU A 75 -14.10 3.37 9.04
C LEU A 75 -14.17 4.89 8.81
N SER A 76 -13.03 5.56 8.74
CA SER A 76 -12.98 7.00 8.50
C SER A 76 -13.59 7.38 7.15
N LEU A 77 -13.35 6.60 6.09
CA LEU A 77 -13.98 6.82 4.78
C LEU A 77 -15.50 6.65 4.84
N MET A 78 -16.00 5.64 5.55
CA MET A 78 -17.44 5.42 5.72
C MET A 78 -18.11 6.59 6.46
N ILE A 79 -17.45 7.13 7.49
CA ILE A 79 -17.94 8.29 8.24
C ILE A 79 -17.96 9.53 7.33
N MET A 80 -16.89 9.77 6.56
CA MET A 80 -16.80 10.93 5.66
C MET A 80 -17.85 10.88 4.54
N ARG A 81 -18.09 9.73 3.95
CA ARG A 81 -19.12 9.56 2.89
C ARG A 81 -20.54 9.50 3.42
N LYS A 82 -20.73 9.30 4.74
CA LYS A 82 -22.05 9.11 5.39
C LYS A 82 -22.92 8.05 4.71
N LYS A 83 -22.28 7.08 4.03
CA LYS A 83 -22.95 5.99 3.30
C LYS A 83 -22.18 4.70 3.50
N PHE A 84 -22.90 3.60 3.64
CA PHE A 84 -22.34 2.27 3.59
C PHE A 84 -22.02 1.91 2.12
N VAL A 85 -20.75 1.67 1.82
CA VAL A 85 -20.28 1.34 0.47
C VAL A 85 -19.72 -0.08 0.50
N ALA A 86 -20.43 -1.03 -0.10
CA ALA A 86 -20.04 -2.46 -0.10
C ALA A 86 -18.61 -2.73 -0.63
N PRO A 87 -18.08 -2.04 -1.65
CA PRO A 87 -16.70 -2.16 -2.08
C PRO A 87 -15.67 -1.91 -0.98
N TYR A 88 -15.94 -1.05 0.00
CA TYR A 88 -15.01 -0.80 1.12
C TYR A 88 -14.87 -2.01 2.05
N LEU A 89 -15.97 -2.76 2.24
CA LEU A 89 -15.93 -4.00 3.01
C LEU A 89 -15.09 -5.06 2.31
N PHE A 90 -15.16 -5.14 0.98
CA PHE A 90 -14.30 -6.04 0.21
C PHE A 90 -12.82 -5.63 0.29
N SER A 91 -12.51 -4.35 0.21
CA SER A 91 -11.14 -3.83 0.43
C SER A 91 -10.61 -4.20 1.82
N PHE A 92 -11.47 -4.24 2.83
CA PHE A 92 -11.08 -4.66 4.16
C PHE A 92 -10.69 -6.14 4.24
N VAL A 93 -11.39 -7.02 3.50
CA VAL A 93 -11.01 -8.44 3.37
C VAL A 93 -9.66 -8.58 2.66
N VAL A 94 -9.44 -7.81 1.60
CA VAL A 94 -8.15 -7.77 0.89
C VAL A 94 -7.04 -7.26 1.82
N GLY A 95 -7.35 -6.25 2.64
CA GLY A 95 -6.46 -5.74 3.67
C GLY A 95 -6.08 -6.78 4.71
N PHE A 96 -7.01 -7.63 5.12
CA PHE A 96 -6.73 -8.76 6.00
C PHE A 96 -5.73 -9.73 5.35
N ALA A 97 -5.99 -10.16 4.12
CA ALA A 97 -5.09 -11.06 3.40
C ALA A 97 -3.68 -10.44 3.23
N PHE A 98 -3.60 -9.15 2.98
CA PHE A 98 -2.33 -8.42 2.90
C PHE A 98 -1.59 -8.42 4.25
N SER A 99 -2.29 -8.21 5.35
CA SER A 99 -1.72 -8.18 6.70
C SER A 99 -1.20 -9.54 7.15
N GLU A 100 -1.92 -10.62 6.85
CA GLU A 100 -1.46 -11.98 7.09
C GLU A 100 -0.19 -12.31 6.27
N MET A 101 -0.14 -11.84 5.01
CA MET A 101 1.04 -12.02 4.17
C MET A 101 2.25 -11.22 4.67
N LEU A 102 2.06 -10.07 5.31
CA LEU A 102 3.16 -9.35 5.98
C LEU A 102 3.79 -10.23 7.07
N ASP A 103 2.97 -10.80 7.96
CA ASP A 103 3.45 -11.64 9.04
C ASP A 103 4.16 -12.91 8.52
N VAL A 104 3.61 -13.53 7.47
CA VAL A 104 4.25 -14.69 6.81
C VAL A 104 5.61 -14.30 6.24
N HIS A 105 5.74 -13.16 5.58
CA HIS A 105 7.02 -12.72 5.04
C HIS A 105 8.01 -12.32 6.14
N GLU A 106 7.55 -11.73 7.23
CA GLU A 106 8.39 -11.37 8.38
C GLU A 106 9.01 -12.61 9.06
N MET A 107 8.31 -13.75 9.09
CA MET A 107 8.80 -14.98 9.71
C MET A 107 10.10 -15.53 9.09
N TRP A 108 10.27 -15.41 7.78
CA TRP A 108 11.42 -15.99 7.09
C TRP A 108 12.47 -14.97 6.61
N ILE A 109 12.12 -13.68 6.55
CA ILE A 109 13.00 -12.64 6.01
C ILE A 109 14.32 -12.55 6.80
N GLY A 110 14.28 -12.87 8.10
CA GLY A 110 15.45 -12.85 9.00
C GLY A 110 16.58 -13.80 8.63
N VAL A 111 16.34 -14.76 7.72
CA VAL A 111 17.37 -15.69 7.21
C VAL A 111 18.30 -14.99 6.20
N LEU A 112 17.89 -13.87 5.64
CA LEU A 112 18.65 -13.15 4.62
C LEU A 112 19.87 -12.43 5.25
N PRO A 113 21.01 -12.36 4.51
CA PRO A 113 22.22 -11.68 4.99
C PRO A 113 22.02 -10.17 5.16
N THR A 114 22.61 -9.60 6.22
CA THR A 114 22.42 -8.20 6.63
C THR A 114 23.57 -7.26 6.25
N ALA A 115 24.55 -7.70 5.43
CA ALA A 115 25.65 -6.86 5.01
C ALA A 115 25.13 -5.64 4.17
N ILE A 116 25.84 -4.50 4.26
CA ILE A 116 25.40 -3.22 3.69
C ILE A 116 25.06 -3.34 2.17
N GLY A 117 25.86 -4.09 1.41
CA GLY A 117 25.60 -4.31 0.00
C GLY A 117 24.24 -5.00 -0.28
N TYR A 118 23.91 -6.01 0.54
CA TYR A 118 22.61 -6.68 0.43
C TYR A 118 21.44 -5.79 0.86
N ARG A 119 21.60 -4.93 1.85
CA ARG A 119 20.59 -3.97 2.26
C ARG A 119 20.23 -3.00 1.14
N VAL A 120 21.22 -2.47 0.44
CA VAL A 120 20.99 -1.61 -0.73
C VAL A 120 20.27 -2.38 -1.84
N LEU A 121 20.67 -3.62 -2.10
CA LEU A 121 20.01 -4.46 -3.09
C LEU A 121 18.55 -4.73 -2.71
N TYR A 122 18.27 -5.06 -1.45
CA TYR A 122 16.90 -5.27 -0.97
C TYR A 122 16.04 -4.02 -1.11
N PHE A 123 16.60 -2.84 -0.84
CA PHE A 123 15.90 -1.59 -1.04
C PHE A 123 15.51 -1.38 -2.51
N ILE A 124 16.44 -1.59 -3.44
CA ILE A 124 16.18 -1.45 -4.88
C ILE A 124 15.10 -2.46 -5.33
N ILE A 125 15.24 -3.73 -4.92
CA ILE A 125 14.28 -4.78 -5.27
C ILE A 125 12.90 -4.47 -4.69
N SER A 126 12.83 -4.06 -3.42
CA SER A 126 11.56 -3.72 -2.77
C SER A 126 10.84 -2.57 -3.47
N TYR A 127 11.60 -1.55 -3.86
CA TYR A 127 11.05 -0.40 -4.60
C TYR A 127 10.46 -0.83 -5.96
N LEU A 128 11.18 -1.67 -6.71
CA LEU A 128 10.69 -2.20 -7.98
C LEU A 128 9.44 -3.07 -7.79
N LEU A 129 9.43 -3.94 -6.78
CA LEU A 129 8.27 -4.78 -6.46
C LEU A 129 7.04 -3.93 -6.12
N LEU A 130 7.20 -2.89 -5.30
CA LEU A 130 6.11 -1.98 -4.95
C LEU A 130 5.60 -1.21 -6.18
N CYS A 131 6.48 -0.71 -7.05
CA CYS A 131 6.07 -0.06 -8.28
C CYS A 131 5.24 -0.99 -9.18
N ILE A 132 5.69 -2.23 -9.37
CA ILE A 132 4.98 -3.25 -10.15
C ILE A 132 3.65 -3.60 -9.49
N GLY A 133 3.66 -3.83 -8.17
CA GLY A 133 2.47 -4.18 -7.42
C GLY A 133 1.38 -3.10 -7.47
N ILE A 134 1.76 -1.82 -7.32
CA ILE A 134 0.84 -0.68 -7.45
C ILE A 134 0.31 -0.57 -8.89
N ALA A 135 1.17 -0.74 -9.90
CA ALA A 135 0.75 -0.70 -11.30
C ALA A 135 -0.25 -1.83 -11.62
N LEU A 136 -0.01 -3.04 -11.12
CA LEU A 136 -0.95 -4.16 -11.27
C LEU A 136 -2.25 -3.94 -10.49
N SER A 137 -2.17 -3.42 -9.27
CA SER A 137 -3.33 -3.08 -8.44
C SER A 137 -4.27 -2.10 -9.15
N ASN A 138 -3.69 -1.09 -9.81
CA ASN A 138 -4.47 -0.12 -10.58
C ASN A 138 -5.17 -0.72 -11.79
N ARG A 139 -4.68 -1.83 -12.31
CA ARG A 139 -5.21 -2.50 -13.51
C ARG A 139 -6.16 -3.65 -13.22
N CYS A 140 -6.11 -4.24 -12.03
CA CYS A 140 -6.91 -5.44 -11.76
C CYS A 140 -8.43 -5.18 -11.69
N GLY A 141 -8.86 -3.92 -11.55
CA GLY A 141 -10.28 -3.52 -11.55
C GLY A 141 -11.07 -4.02 -10.34
N LEU A 142 -10.40 -4.59 -9.35
CA LEU A 142 -10.97 -5.03 -8.07
C LEU A 142 -10.69 -4.00 -6.98
N PRO A 143 -11.43 -4.03 -5.87
CA PRO A 143 -11.14 -3.19 -4.73
C PRO A 143 -9.70 -3.38 -4.24
N ILE A 144 -8.99 -2.28 -4.15
CA ILE A 144 -7.58 -2.21 -3.75
C ILE A 144 -7.43 -2.24 -2.23
N ILE A 145 -6.21 -2.46 -1.77
CA ILE A 145 -5.85 -2.42 -0.35
C ILE A 145 -6.29 -1.07 0.27
N PRO A 146 -6.84 -1.05 1.50
CA PRO A 146 -7.35 0.17 2.13
C PRO A 146 -6.37 1.34 2.19
N THR A 147 -5.08 1.07 2.33
CA THR A 147 -4.01 2.09 2.32
C THR A 147 -3.90 2.83 0.99
N ASP A 148 -4.18 2.16 -0.13
CA ASP A 148 -4.18 2.76 -1.46
C ASP A 148 -5.54 3.37 -1.82
N LEU A 149 -6.60 2.80 -1.28
CA LEU A 149 -7.97 3.29 -1.45
C LEU A 149 -8.18 4.64 -0.76
N PHE A 150 -7.66 4.79 0.46
CA PHE A 150 -7.91 5.96 1.30
C PHE A 150 -7.51 7.28 0.63
N PRO A 151 -6.28 7.49 0.11
CA PRO A 151 -5.91 8.75 -0.52
C PRO A 151 -6.71 9.04 -1.81
N ARG A 152 -7.14 8.01 -2.54
CA ARG A 152 -7.99 8.19 -3.73
C ARG A 152 -9.37 8.69 -3.36
N GLU A 153 -10.02 8.01 -2.44
CA GLU A 153 -11.35 8.38 -1.96
C GLU A 153 -11.35 9.74 -1.26
N LEU A 154 -10.28 10.05 -0.53
CA LEU A 154 -10.11 11.35 0.09
C LEU A 154 -9.99 12.47 -0.96
N ALA A 155 -9.27 12.23 -2.05
CA ALA A 155 -9.20 13.16 -3.18
C ALA A 155 -10.59 13.42 -3.79
N ASP A 156 -11.37 12.36 -3.99
CA ASP A 156 -12.72 12.46 -4.53
C ASP A 156 -13.69 13.21 -3.60
N ILE A 157 -13.60 12.97 -2.30
CA ILE A 157 -14.46 13.61 -1.30
C ILE A 157 -14.11 15.10 -1.15
N THR A 158 -12.82 15.41 -1.08
CA THR A 158 -12.32 16.77 -0.85
C THR A 158 -12.20 17.60 -2.13
N LYS A 159 -12.35 16.98 -3.30
CA LYS A 159 -12.13 17.58 -4.64
C LYS A 159 -10.72 18.19 -4.82
N VAL A 160 -9.77 17.74 -4.01
CA VAL A 160 -8.35 18.11 -4.11
C VAL A 160 -7.68 17.18 -5.11
N LYS A 161 -6.79 17.69 -5.94
CA LYS A 161 -6.04 16.86 -6.88
C LYS A 161 -5.23 15.79 -6.10
N TYR A 162 -5.34 14.53 -6.51
CA TYR A 162 -4.68 13.39 -5.86
C TYR A 162 -3.17 13.62 -5.63
N LEU A 163 -2.48 14.20 -6.61
CA LEU A 163 -1.07 14.56 -6.50
C LEU A 163 -0.79 15.60 -5.39
N SER A 164 -1.71 16.51 -5.13
CA SER A 164 -1.56 17.48 -4.03
C SER A 164 -1.65 16.81 -2.66
N LEU A 165 -2.49 15.78 -2.52
CA LEU A 165 -2.57 15.00 -1.27
C LEU A 165 -1.30 14.22 -0.99
N ILE A 166 -0.66 13.64 -2.01
CA ILE A 166 0.63 12.96 -1.87
C ILE A 166 1.70 13.96 -1.39
N HIS A 167 1.76 15.15 -1.98
CA HIS A 167 2.70 16.19 -1.57
C HIS A 167 2.45 16.75 -0.15
N ILE A 168 1.22 16.74 0.33
CA ILE A 168 0.90 17.15 1.71
C ILE A 168 1.35 16.09 2.72
N SER A 169 1.27 14.81 2.35
CA SER A 169 1.70 13.70 3.22
C SER A 169 3.22 13.55 3.29
N GLU A 170 3.95 14.05 2.29
CA GLU A 170 5.40 14.12 2.34
C GLU A 170 5.83 15.46 2.96
N PRO A 171 6.53 15.47 4.12
CA PRO A 171 7.05 16.70 4.70
C PRO A 171 8.17 17.24 3.80
N THR A 172 7.80 18.02 2.80
CA THR A 172 8.77 18.82 2.05
C THR A 172 9.40 19.80 3.05
N ARG A 173 10.63 19.51 3.46
CA ARG A 173 11.49 20.51 4.08
C ARG A 173 11.59 21.69 3.10
N ARG A 174 10.76 22.70 3.27
CA ARG A 174 11.07 24.02 2.77
C ARG A 174 12.28 24.48 3.58
N THR A 175 13.46 24.32 3.04
CA THR A 175 14.60 25.12 3.50
C THR A 175 14.24 26.56 3.18
N PRO A 176 14.14 27.45 4.18
CA PRO A 176 14.06 28.87 3.87
C PRO A 176 15.37 29.29 3.22
N ILE A 177 15.27 29.90 2.06
CA ILE A 177 16.37 30.64 1.44
C ILE A 177 16.58 31.91 2.23
#